data_aa5119d4bbe15e891714aed28f3634f5
#
_entry.id   aa5119d4bbe15e891714aed28f3634f5
#
_cell.length_a   1.000
_cell.length_b   1.000
_cell.length_c   1.000
_cell.angle_alpha   90.00
_cell.angle_beta   90.00
_cell.angle_gamma   90.00
#
_symmetry.space_group_name_H-M   'P 1'
#
loop_
_entity.id
_entity.type
_entity.pdbx_description
1 polymer ?
#
loop_
_entity_poly.entity_id
_entity_poly.type
_entity_poly.pdbx_seq_one_letter_code
_entity_poly.pdbx_strand_id
1 'polypeptide(L)'
;MNLQALMQQAQMMQKQVEKNVENAKKKLAEKEVHAEAGSGLVKVTMNGRHVVKRLSIDPSLLQDDPDMIEDWIAAAINDAVRQADELHETEMASATNGMGLPPGMNGLF
;
A
#
# COMPACT_ATOMS: atom_id res chain seq x y z
N MET A 1 -35.54 22.92 7.49
CA MET A 1 -34.36 22.25 6.95
C MET A 1 -34.68 21.77 5.54
N ASN A 2 -33.89 22.14 4.55
CA ASN A 2 -34.14 21.77 3.16
C ASN A 2 -33.47 20.40 2.85
N LEU A 3 -34.31 19.39 2.59
CA LEU A 3 -33.82 18.05 2.29
C LEU A 3 -32.93 18.01 1.04
N GLN A 4 -33.28 18.81 0.01
CA GLN A 4 -32.48 18.90 -1.21
C GLN A 4 -31.07 19.43 -0.94
N ALA A 5 -30.96 20.44 -0.06
CA ALA A 5 -29.66 21.00 0.31
C ALA A 5 -28.80 19.96 1.04
N LEU A 6 -29.41 19.16 1.92
CA LEU A 6 -28.72 18.10 2.61
C LEU A 6 -28.23 17.01 1.65
N MET A 7 -29.07 16.64 0.68
CA MET A 7 -28.72 15.65 -0.33
C MET A 7 -27.57 16.14 -1.20
N GLN A 8 -27.59 17.43 -1.59
CA GLN A 8 -26.50 18.01 -2.36
C GLN A 8 -25.18 18.00 -1.57
N GLN A 9 -25.24 18.35 -0.30
CA GLN A 9 -24.06 18.30 0.56
C GLN A 9 -23.51 16.89 0.66
N ALA A 10 -24.39 15.90 0.84
CA ALA A 10 -23.97 14.49 0.92
C ALA A 10 -23.30 14.04 -0.37
N GLN A 11 -23.85 14.43 -1.53
CA GLN A 11 -23.26 14.10 -2.83
C GLN A 11 -21.91 14.76 -3.03
N MET A 12 -21.77 16.01 -2.61
CA MET A 12 -20.50 16.74 -2.70
C MET A 12 -19.44 16.09 -1.82
N MET A 13 -19.83 15.69 -0.59
CA MET A 13 -18.92 15.01 0.32
C MET A 13 -18.47 13.67 -0.25
N GLN A 14 -19.41 12.92 -0.83
CA GLN A 14 -19.08 11.62 -1.45
C GLN A 14 -18.09 11.78 -2.60
N LYS A 15 -18.29 12.78 -3.44
CA LYS A 15 -17.37 13.09 -4.55
C LYS A 15 -15.98 13.47 -4.02
N GLN A 16 -15.94 14.23 -2.93
CA GLN A 16 -14.66 14.62 -2.33
C GLN A 16 -13.92 13.41 -1.77
N VAL A 17 -14.65 12.50 -1.10
CA VAL A 17 -14.04 11.26 -0.59
C VAL A 17 -13.51 10.42 -1.74
N GLU A 18 -14.29 10.24 -2.80
CA GLU A 18 -13.86 9.47 -3.97
C GLU A 18 -12.59 10.05 -4.59
N LYS A 19 -12.54 11.38 -4.70
CA LYS A 19 -11.36 12.07 -5.24
C LYS A 19 -10.14 11.87 -4.34
N ASN A 20 -10.33 11.98 -3.03
CA ASN A 20 -9.24 11.80 -2.07
C ASN A 20 -8.71 10.36 -2.10
N VAL A 21 -9.61 9.38 -2.18
CA VAL A 21 -9.23 7.96 -2.28
C VAL A 21 -8.49 7.71 -3.59
N GLU A 22 -8.96 8.25 -4.70
CA GLU A 22 -8.29 8.10 -5.99
C GLU A 22 -6.89 8.72 -5.97
N ASN A 23 -6.76 9.91 -5.36
CA ASN A 23 -5.45 10.54 -5.20
C ASN A 23 -4.53 9.71 -4.31
N ALA A 24 -5.06 9.12 -3.24
CA ALA A 24 -4.30 8.24 -2.37
C ALA A 24 -3.79 7.01 -3.12
N LYS A 25 -4.63 6.42 -3.98
CA LYS A 25 -4.22 5.29 -4.83
C LYS A 25 -3.09 5.67 -5.79
N LYS A 26 -3.15 6.87 -6.36
CA LYS A 26 -2.08 7.37 -7.23
C LYS A 26 -0.77 7.53 -6.45
N LYS A 27 -0.84 8.09 -5.24
CA LYS A 27 0.33 8.22 -4.37
C LYS A 27 0.91 6.85 -4.03
N LEU A 28 0.05 5.87 -3.73
CA LEU A 28 0.48 4.51 -3.43
C LEU A 28 1.21 3.87 -4.61
N ALA A 29 0.73 4.12 -5.84
CA ALA A 29 1.38 3.59 -7.03
C ALA A 29 2.78 4.19 -7.24
N GLU A 30 3.02 5.40 -6.77
CA GLU A 30 4.31 6.09 -6.90
C GLU A 30 5.27 5.81 -5.75
N LYS A 31 4.76 5.44 -4.57
CA LYS A 31 5.59 5.14 -3.40
C LYS A 31 6.09 3.70 -3.46
N GLU A 32 7.29 3.50 -2.93
CA GLU A 32 7.92 2.19 -2.94
C GLU A 32 8.32 1.76 -1.54
N VAL A 33 8.24 0.47 -1.29
CA VAL A 33 8.80 -0.16 -0.11
C VAL A 33 9.90 -1.11 -0.54
N HIS A 34 10.85 -1.36 0.35
CA HIS A 34 12.00 -2.20 0.08
C HIS A 34 12.09 -3.27 1.16
N ALA A 35 12.23 -4.51 0.72
CA ALA A 35 12.38 -5.64 1.61
C ALA A 35 13.56 -6.48 1.16
N GLU A 36 14.11 -7.23 2.09
CA GLU A 36 15.24 -8.11 1.79
C GLU A 36 15.19 -9.37 2.64
N ALA A 37 15.85 -10.41 2.17
CA ALA A 37 16.03 -11.66 2.88
C ALA A 37 17.42 -12.19 2.59
N GLY A 38 17.86 -13.18 3.40
CA GLY A 38 19.18 -13.75 3.23
C GLY A 38 20.31 -12.76 3.44
N SER A 39 20.18 -11.86 4.45
CA SER A 39 21.16 -10.81 4.75
C SER A 39 21.42 -9.87 3.56
N GLY A 40 20.35 -9.56 2.82
CA GLY A 40 20.43 -8.62 1.70
C GLY A 40 20.78 -9.26 0.37
N LEU A 41 20.91 -10.58 0.32
CA LEU A 41 21.21 -11.28 -0.94
C LEU A 41 20.00 -11.35 -1.88
N VAL A 42 18.79 -11.29 -1.33
CA VAL A 42 17.55 -11.16 -2.11
C VAL A 42 16.88 -9.86 -1.71
N LYS A 43 16.58 -9.01 -2.69
CA LYS A 43 15.95 -7.71 -2.47
C LYS A 43 14.73 -7.57 -3.36
N VAL A 44 13.65 -7.01 -2.80
CA VAL A 44 12.40 -6.76 -3.51
C VAL A 44 12.03 -5.29 -3.34
N THR A 45 11.67 -4.66 -4.44
CA THR A 45 11.05 -3.33 -4.44
C THR A 45 9.62 -3.48 -4.89
N MET A 46 8.68 -3.02 -4.07
CA MET A 46 7.25 -3.11 -4.31
C MET A 46 6.64 -1.72 -4.16
N ASN A 47 5.61 -1.40 -4.96
CA ASN A 47 4.91 -0.14 -4.73
C ASN A 47 3.79 -0.34 -3.71
N GLY A 48 3.15 0.76 -3.31
CA GLY A 48 2.08 0.73 -2.31
C GLY A 48 0.82 -0.01 -2.77
N ARG A 49 0.72 -0.38 -4.04
CA ARG A 49 -0.39 -1.14 -4.60
C ARG A 49 -0.04 -2.62 -4.78
N HIS A 50 1.01 -3.07 -4.10
CA HIS A 50 1.45 -4.47 -4.12
C HIS A 50 1.97 -4.94 -5.48
N VAL A 51 2.51 -4.04 -6.28
CA VAL A 51 3.14 -4.42 -7.54
C VAL A 51 4.65 -4.53 -7.30
N VAL A 52 5.21 -5.68 -7.61
CA VAL A 52 6.66 -5.88 -7.56
C VAL A 52 7.28 -5.13 -8.73
N LYS A 53 8.11 -4.15 -8.42
CA LYS A 53 8.80 -3.34 -9.42
C LYS A 53 10.16 -3.92 -9.77
N ARG A 54 10.82 -4.53 -8.80
CA ARG A 54 12.15 -5.10 -8.99
C ARG A 54 12.38 -6.25 -8.04
N LEU A 55 13.01 -7.28 -8.54
CA LEU A 55 13.55 -8.38 -7.76
C LEU A 55 15.04 -8.47 -8.09
N SER A 56 15.88 -8.44 -7.07
CA SER A 56 17.31 -8.55 -7.23
C SER A 56 17.83 -9.75 -6.44
N ILE A 57 18.56 -10.62 -7.09
CA ILE A 57 19.17 -11.80 -6.47
C ILE A 57 20.68 -11.68 -6.68
N ASP A 58 21.44 -11.77 -5.58
CA ASP A 58 22.90 -11.75 -5.67
C ASP A 58 23.39 -12.96 -6.47
N PRO A 59 24.28 -12.77 -7.43
CA PRO A 59 24.75 -13.89 -8.27
C PRO A 59 25.37 -15.05 -7.49
N SER A 60 25.90 -14.78 -6.29
CA SER A 60 26.47 -15.84 -5.46
C SER A 60 25.45 -16.88 -5.05
N LEU A 61 24.16 -16.52 -4.99
CA LEU A 61 23.09 -17.45 -4.65
C LEU A 61 22.78 -18.46 -5.75
N LEU A 62 23.15 -18.17 -6.97
CA LEU A 62 22.87 -19.07 -8.10
C LEU A 62 23.62 -20.40 -7.99
N GLN A 63 24.59 -20.47 -7.10
CA GLN A 63 25.32 -21.71 -6.81
C GLN A 63 24.78 -22.47 -5.62
N ASP A 64 23.81 -21.87 -4.90
CA ASP A 64 23.20 -22.48 -3.73
C ASP A 64 21.99 -23.34 -4.11
N ASP A 65 21.43 -24.04 -3.10
CA ASP A 65 20.24 -24.85 -3.26
C ASP A 65 19.06 -24.00 -3.75
N PRO A 66 18.41 -24.37 -4.86
CA PRO A 66 17.24 -23.65 -5.36
C PRO A 66 16.13 -23.49 -4.32
N ASP A 67 15.92 -24.50 -3.48
CA ASP A 67 14.88 -24.44 -2.44
C ASP A 67 15.13 -23.28 -1.47
N MET A 68 16.38 -23.05 -1.11
CA MET A 68 16.76 -21.95 -0.22
C MET A 68 16.49 -20.59 -0.88
N ILE A 69 16.83 -20.46 -2.16
CA ILE A 69 16.61 -19.24 -2.92
C ILE A 69 15.11 -18.95 -3.01
N GLU A 70 14.29 -19.95 -3.28
CA GLU A 70 12.84 -19.83 -3.35
C GLU A 70 12.26 -19.36 -2.02
N ASP A 71 12.73 -19.93 -0.90
CA ASP A 71 12.27 -19.53 0.43
C ASP A 71 12.64 -18.09 0.74
N TRP A 72 13.83 -17.65 0.37
CA TRP A 72 14.25 -16.26 0.57
C TRP A 72 13.47 -15.28 -0.29
N ILE A 73 13.16 -15.65 -1.54
CA ILE A 73 12.33 -14.84 -2.41
C ILE A 73 10.93 -14.69 -1.79
N ALA A 74 10.34 -15.78 -1.33
CA ALA A 74 9.03 -15.75 -0.69
C ALA A 74 9.04 -14.88 0.58
N ALA A 75 10.08 -15.01 1.41
CA ALA A 75 10.22 -14.21 2.62
C ALA A 75 10.33 -12.72 2.30
N ALA A 76 11.12 -12.35 1.30
CA ALA A 76 11.28 -10.95 0.90
C ALA A 76 9.99 -10.37 0.35
N ILE A 77 9.27 -11.13 -0.49
CA ILE A 77 7.99 -10.68 -1.04
C ILE A 77 6.96 -10.50 0.08
N ASN A 78 6.88 -11.45 1.02
CA ASN A 78 5.93 -11.37 2.12
C ASN A 78 6.22 -10.16 3.02
N ASP A 79 7.48 -9.86 3.28
CA ASP A 79 7.83 -8.66 4.03
C ASP A 79 7.49 -7.38 3.26
N ALA A 80 7.69 -7.36 1.96
CA ALA A 80 7.31 -6.23 1.11
C ALA A 80 5.79 -6.02 1.13
N VAL A 81 5.01 -7.10 1.08
CA VAL A 81 3.54 -7.03 1.18
C VAL A 81 3.13 -6.41 2.51
N ARG A 82 3.74 -6.84 3.61
CA ARG A 82 3.45 -6.27 4.93
C ARG A 82 3.73 -4.79 4.97
N GLN A 83 4.86 -4.35 4.44
CA GLN A 83 5.22 -2.93 4.39
C GLN A 83 4.26 -2.15 3.49
N ALA A 84 3.86 -2.71 2.36
CA ALA A 84 2.90 -2.08 1.45
C ALA A 84 1.53 -1.96 2.11
N ASP A 85 1.11 -2.95 2.90
CA ASP A 85 -0.14 -2.88 3.67
C ASP A 85 -0.11 -1.73 4.67
N GLU A 86 0.98 -1.56 5.40
CA GLU A 86 1.14 -0.45 6.34
C GLU A 86 1.08 0.89 5.63
N LEU A 87 1.73 1.01 4.49
CA LEU A 87 1.71 2.21 3.68
C LEU A 87 0.29 2.51 3.18
N HIS A 88 -0.42 1.48 2.74
CA HIS A 88 -1.81 1.60 2.30
C HIS A 88 -2.71 2.13 3.40
N GLU A 89 -2.60 1.58 4.61
CA GLU A 89 -3.38 2.03 5.76
C GLU A 89 -3.10 3.50 6.09
N THR A 90 -1.83 3.90 6.06
CA THR A 90 -1.44 5.28 6.34
C THR A 90 -2.02 6.25 5.31
N GLU A 91 -1.93 5.93 4.03
CA GLU A 91 -2.45 6.79 2.97
C GLU A 91 -3.98 6.89 3.00
N MET A 92 -4.67 5.79 3.28
CA MET A 92 -6.13 5.79 3.34
C MET A 92 -6.63 6.54 4.57
N ALA A 93 -5.99 6.39 5.71
CA ALA A 93 -6.32 7.16 6.91
C ALA A 93 -6.14 8.65 6.65
N SER A 94 -5.05 9.05 5.98
CA SER A 94 -4.80 10.43 5.62
C SER A 94 -5.86 10.98 4.65
N ALA A 95 -6.30 10.15 3.71
CA ALA A 95 -7.32 10.55 2.72
C ALA A 95 -8.67 10.83 3.37
N THR A 96 -8.99 10.16 4.49
CA THR A 96 -10.30 10.31 5.17
C THR A 96 -10.25 11.22 6.39
N ASN A 97 -9.08 11.48 6.94
CA ASN A 97 -8.91 12.24 8.18
C ASN A 97 -9.46 13.68 8.11
N GLY A 98 -9.36 14.32 6.97
CA GLY A 98 -9.84 15.69 6.78
C GLY A 98 -11.33 15.81 6.52
N MET A 99 -12.08 14.71 6.53
CA MET A 99 -13.48 14.67 6.14
C MET A 99 -14.46 14.73 7.32
N GLY A 100 -13.96 14.93 8.54
CA GLY A 100 -14.81 15.02 9.71
C GLY A 100 -15.41 13.71 10.17
N LEU A 101 -14.87 12.60 9.74
CA LEU A 101 -15.34 11.27 10.16
C LEU A 101 -14.93 10.98 11.61
N PRO A 102 -15.79 10.30 12.38
CA PRO A 102 -15.42 9.87 13.74
C PRO A 102 -14.20 8.97 13.70
N PRO A 103 -13.31 9.04 14.70
CA PRO A 103 -12.08 8.24 14.70
C PRO A 103 -12.30 6.73 14.50
N GLY A 104 -13.41 6.18 15.01
CA GLY A 104 -13.71 4.77 14.87
C GLY A 104 -14.08 4.35 13.45
N MET A 105 -14.38 5.27 12.56
CA MET A 105 -14.79 4.97 11.18
C MET A 105 -13.63 4.93 10.19
N ASN A 106 -12.46 5.33 10.61
CA ASN A 106 -11.28 5.30 9.73
C ASN A 106 -10.94 3.87 9.29
N GLY A 107 -11.25 2.87 10.12
CA GLY A 107 -11.01 1.49 9.78
C GLY A 107 -11.97 0.89 8.76
N LEU A 108 -13.03 1.62 8.39
CA LEU A 108 -14.01 1.16 7.40
C LEU A 108 -13.59 1.47 5.96
N PHE A 109 -12.57 2.26 5.81
CA PHE A 109 -12.02 2.66 4.52
C PHE A 109 -10.63 2.08 4.34
#